data_56f461c6b81db69e37e1e605acb148a5
#
_entry.id   56f461c6b81db69e37e1e605acb148a5
#
_cell.length_a   1.000
_cell.length_b   1.000
_cell.length_c   1.000
_cell.angle_alpha   90.00
_cell.angle_beta   90.00
_cell.angle_gamma   90.00
#
_symmetry.space_group_name_H-M   'P 1'
#
loop_
_entity.id
_entity.type
_entity.pdbx_description
1 polymer ?
#
loop_
_entity_poly.entity_id
_entity_poly.type
_entity_poly.pdbx_seq_one_letter_code
_entity_poly.pdbx_strand_id
1 'polypeptide(L)'
;MSTQTISKLSIWRGGNSPFNVSYGKLMMWVFLLSDAFTFSSLLIGYGAIRYSYPSTEVSQIESLELSFGENIQEKFAAPGVDAHHGEHFIPALREAGIFNELQWPSPDLVFNHFPFAHGLHLPLIFVSLMTLILILSSVTMVLAVEAGQRADRKAVGKWMFWTIVGGFMFLSCQAWEWTNFITAGAEPMSNPFGPPAFAALFFLVTGFHGFHVFSGVVLNVIIYINNFKGTYEARGHYEMVEKVGLYWHFVDLVWVFVFTFFYLI
;
A
#
# COMPACT_ATOMS: atom_id res chain seq x y z
N MET A 1 2.61 65.50 -0.64
CA MET A 1 3.49 64.58 -1.41
C MET A 1 4.09 63.56 -0.42
N SER A 2 3.52 62.37 -0.32
CA SER A 2 4.02 61.31 0.54
C SER A 2 5.01 60.48 -0.27
N THR A 3 6.28 60.54 0.11
CA THR A 3 7.35 59.74 -0.46
C THR A 3 7.14 58.27 -0.02
N GLN A 4 6.64 57.44 -0.92
CA GLN A 4 6.64 55.99 -0.73
C GLN A 4 8.10 55.53 -0.72
N THR A 5 8.56 55.13 0.45
CA THR A 5 9.86 54.44 0.61
C THR A 5 9.70 53.07 -0.03
N ILE A 6 10.19 52.90 -1.26
CA ILE A 6 10.35 51.60 -1.91
C ILE A 6 11.37 50.85 -1.05
N SER A 7 10.88 49.94 -0.21
CA SER A 7 11.72 49.00 0.51
C SER A 7 12.51 48.19 -0.52
N LYS A 8 13.85 48.30 -0.50
CA LYS A 8 14.74 47.47 -1.31
C LYS A 8 14.41 46.01 -1.01
N LEU A 9 13.64 45.42 -1.88
CA LEU A 9 13.41 43.96 -1.85
C LEU A 9 14.79 43.28 -1.90
N SER A 10 15.14 42.63 -0.83
CA SER A 10 16.37 41.84 -0.76
C SER A 10 16.31 40.79 -1.88
N ILE A 11 17.29 40.77 -2.77
CA ILE A 11 17.46 39.85 -3.88
C ILE A 11 17.34 38.39 -3.40
N TRP A 12 17.64 38.14 -2.14
CA TRP A 12 17.56 36.83 -1.48
C TRP A 12 16.19 36.49 -0.89
N ARG A 13 15.20 37.36 -0.93
CA ARG A 13 13.83 37.11 -0.44
C ARG A 13 12.93 36.44 -1.45
N GLY A 14 13.43 36.09 -2.64
CA GLY A 14 12.71 35.26 -3.61
C GLY A 14 11.56 35.92 -4.35
N GLY A 15 11.35 37.21 -4.27
CA GLY A 15 10.29 37.92 -5.00
C GLY A 15 8.87 37.40 -4.67
N ASN A 16 7.91 37.71 -5.53
CA ASN A 16 6.54 37.16 -5.44
C ASN A 16 6.53 35.72 -5.96
N SER A 17 5.90 34.81 -5.21
CA SER A 17 5.74 33.41 -5.64
C SER A 17 4.98 33.37 -6.98
N PRO A 18 5.56 32.78 -8.05
CA PRO A 18 4.92 32.71 -9.36
C PRO A 18 3.62 31.92 -9.36
N PHE A 19 3.43 30.99 -8.40
CA PHE A 19 2.29 30.10 -8.30
C PHE A 19 1.25 30.56 -7.28
N ASN A 20 1.47 31.67 -6.58
CA ASN A 20 0.60 32.15 -5.50
C ASN A 20 0.24 31.08 -4.44
N VAL A 21 1.16 30.15 -4.20
CA VAL A 21 1.03 29.01 -3.29
C VAL A 21 2.04 29.15 -2.16
N SER A 22 1.70 28.68 -0.97
CA SER A 22 2.65 28.68 0.16
C SER A 22 3.87 27.79 -0.15
N TYR A 23 5.03 28.24 0.30
CA TYR A 23 6.29 27.51 0.11
C TYR A 23 6.21 26.05 0.59
N GLY A 24 5.53 25.79 1.70
CA GLY A 24 5.35 24.44 2.23
C GLY A 24 4.51 23.51 1.33
N LYS A 25 3.50 24.04 0.62
CA LYS A 25 2.77 23.26 -0.40
C LYS A 25 3.65 22.94 -1.59
N LEU A 26 4.42 23.92 -2.08
CA LEU A 26 5.34 23.71 -3.19
C LEU A 26 6.37 22.61 -2.86
N MET A 27 6.97 22.67 -1.67
CA MET A 27 7.93 21.66 -1.23
C MET A 27 7.29 20.27 -1.08
N MET A 28 6.02 20.19 -0.63
CA MET A 28 5.30 18.92 -0.60
C MET A 28 5.13 18.36 -2.01
N TRP A 29 4.76 19.16 -3.00
CA TRP A 29 4.66 18.71 -4.38
C TRP A 29 5.99 18.21 -4.96
N VAL A 30 7.10 18.90 -4.70
CA VAL A 30 8.44 18.47 -5.13
C VAL A 30 8.81 17.14 -4.47
N PHE A 31 8.52 16.97 -3.18
CA PHE A 31 8.73 15.73 -2.45
C PHE A 31 7.90 14.58 -3.05
N LEU A 32 6.60 14.77 -3.28
CA LEU A 32 5.73 13.74 -3.86
C LEU A 32 6.16 13.34 -5.28
N LEU A 33 6.65 14.30 -6.09
CA LEU A 33 7.18 14.00 -7.42
C LEU A 33 8.45 13.14 -7.31
N SER A 34 9.37 13.44 -6.40
CA SER A 34 10.57 12.62 -6.21
C SER A 34 10.24 11.21 -5.75
N ASP A 35 9.25 11.06 -4.87
CA ASP A 35 8.75 9.77 -4.41
C ASP A 35 8.06 8.99 -5.54
N ALA A 36 7.29 9.66 -6.39
CA ALA A 36 6.68 9.06 -7.57
C ALA A 36 7.74 8.45 -8.51
N PHE A 37 8.88 9.12 -8.72
CA PHE A 37 9.99 8.57 -9.49
C PHE A 37 10.58 7.32 -8.82
N THR A 38 10.75 7.33 -7.50
CA THR A 38 11.28 6.18 -6.75
C THR A 38 10.36 4.97 -6.87
N PHE A 39 9.05 5.15 -6.61
CA PHE A 39 8.08 4.06 -6.75
C PHE A 39 7.98 3.57 -8.20
N SER A 40 7.97 4.47 -9.18
CA SER A 40 7.95 4.09 -10.60
C SER A 40 9.17 3.25 -10.97
N SER A 41 10.36 3.61 -10.47
CA SER A 41 11.58 2.84 -10.71
C SER A 41 11.50 1.43 -10.12
N LEU A 42 10.93 1.28 -8.92
CA LEU A 42 10.73 -0.02 -8.28
C LEU A 42 9.73 -0.88 -9.04
N LEU A 43 8.60 -0.30 -9.48
CA LEU A 43 7.58 -1.03 -10.24
C LEU A 43 8.04 -1.40 -11.66
N ILE A 44 8.79 -0.52 -12.32
CA ILE A 44 9.41 -0.83 -13.62
C ILE A 44 10.44 -1.95 -13.46
N GLY A 45 11.28 -1.90 -12.41
CA GLY A 45 12.22 -2.95 -12.06
C GLY A 45 11.52 -4.30 -11.81
N TYR A 46 10.42 -4.28 -11.05
CA TYR A 46 9.56 -5.46 -10.86
C TYR A 46 9.06 -6.00 -12.20
N GLY A 47 8.47 -5.16 -13.05
CA GLY A 47 7.98 -5.56 -14.36
C GLY A 47 9.07 -6.15 -15.24
N ALA A 48 10.25 -5.51 -15.30
CA ALA A 48 11.38 -6.01 -16.11
C ALA A 48 11.84 -7.40 -15.64
N ILE A 49 11.91 -7.64 -14.34
CA ILE A 49 12.29 -8.96 -13.79
C ILE A 49 11.17 -9.97 -14.01
N ARG A 50 9.92 -9.63 -13.73
CA ARG A 50 8.77 -10.49 -13.94
C ARG A 50 8.71 -11.04 -15.37
N TYR A 51 8.80 -10.15 -16.37
CA TYR A 51 8.73 -10.54 -17.79
C TYR A 51 9.98 -11.25 -18.31
N SER A 52 11.04 -11.35 -17.52
CA SER A 52 12.20 -12.21 -17.84
C SER A 52 11.96 -13.69 -17.50
N TYR A 53 10.92 -13.99 -16.72
CA TYR A 53 10.50 -15.35 -16.37
C TYR A 53 9.23 -15.73 -17.12
N PRO A 54 9.08 -16.99 -17.59
CA PRO A 54 7.81 -17.48 -18.10
C PRO A 54 6.77 -17.50 -16.97
N SER A 55 5.53 -17.11 -17.29
CA SER A 55 4.41 -17.19 -16.34
C SER A 55 3.91 -18.62 -16.21
N THR A 56 3.44 -18.98 -15.03
CA THR A 56 2.70 -20.23 -14.83
C THR A 56 1.33 -20.05 -15.49
N GLU A 57 1.10 -20.69 -16.63
CA GLU A 57 -0.18 -20.63 -17.33
C GLU A 57 -1.25 -21.42 -16.60
N VAL A 58 -2.46 -20.87 -16.53
CA VAL A 58 -3.65 -21.55 -15.97
C VAL A 58 -3.92 -22.88 -16.69
N SER A 59 -3.59 -22.97 -17.98
CA SER A 59 -3.65 -24.19 -18.77
C SER A 59 -2.77 -25.34 -18.24
N GLN A 60 -1.65 -25.02 -17.57
CA GLN A 60 -0.80 -26.02 -16.93
C GLN A 60 -1.45 -26.57 -15.66
N ILE A 61 -2.19 -25.75 -14.93
CA ILE A 61 -2.96 -26.15 -13.74
C ILE A 61 -4.11 -27.07 -14.15
N GLU A 62 -4.87 -26.70 -15.19
CA GLU A 62 -5.93 -27.55 -15.76
C GLU A 62 -5.39 -28.89 -16.30
N SER A 63 -4.25 -28.89 -16.95
CA SER A 63 -3.62 -30.12 -17.46
C SER A 63 -3.14 -31.04 -16.33
N LEU A 64 -2.70 -30.47 -15.21
CA LEU A 64 -2.33 -31.20 -14.00
C LEU A 64 -3.56 -31.76 -13.28
N GLU A 65 -4.65 -31.00 -13.17
CA GLU A 65 -5.93 -31.49 -12.65
C GLU A 65 -6.46 -32.67 -13.46
N LEU A 66 -6.38 -32.59 -14.79
CA LEU A 66 -6.74 -33.68 -15.71
C LEU A 66 -5.81 -34.90 -15.58
N SER A 67 -4.51 -34.70 -15.33
CA SER A 67 -3.52 -35.80 -15.23
C SER A 67 -3.60 -36.54 -13.89
N PHE A 68 -3.99 -35.87 -12.82
CA PHE A 68 -4.13 -36.49 -11.48
C PHE A 68 -5.52 -37.06 -11.25
N GLY A 69 -6.52 -36.84 -12.15
CA GLY A 69 -7.84 -37.44 -12.11
C GLY A 69 -8.70 -37.08 -10.89
N GLU A 70 -8.22 -36.19 -10.05
CA GLU A 70 -8.89 -35.69 -8.85
C GLU A 70 -8.75 -34.18 -8.80
N ASN A 71 -9.81 -33.49 -8.42
CA ASN A 71 -9.81 -32.06 -8.17
C ASN A 71 -8.76 -31.77 -7.09
N ILE A 72 -7.71 -31.03 -7.44
CA ILE A 72 -6.63 -30.66 -6.50
C ILE A 72 -7.24 -30.00 -5.25
N GLN A 73 -8.31 -29.23 -5.42
CA GLN A 73 -9.05 -28.59 -4.33
C GLN A 73 -9.68 -29.60 -3.36
N GLU A 74 -10.16 -30.74 -3.85
CA GLU A 74 -10.80 -31.79 -3.04
C GLU A 74 -9.77 -32.63 -2.28
N LYS A 75 -8.59 -32.83 -2.85
CA LYS A 75 -7.47 -33.56 -2.22
C LYS A 75 -6.84 -32.74 -1.06
N PHE A 76 -6.88 -31.41 -1.16
CA PHE A 76 -6.42 -30.50 -0.11
C PHE A 76 -7.53 -30.11 0.89
N ALA A 77 -8.80 -30.37 0.58
CA ALA A 77 -9.92 -30.26 1.50
C ALA A 77 -10.17 -31.53 2.34
N ALA A 78 -9.28 -32.55 2.25
CA ALA A 78 -9.43 -33.77 3.03
C ALA A 78 -9.44 -33.47 4.54
N PRO A 79 -10.36 -34.09 5.32
CA PRO A 79 -10.44 -33.86 6.75
C PRO A 79 -9.17 -34.37 7.44
N GLY A 80 -8.38 -33.44 7.98
CA GLY A 80 -7.08 -33.72 8.62
C GLY A 80 -5.93 -32.87 8.07
N VAL A 81 -6.11 -32.21 6.96
CA VAL A 81 -5.19 -31.13 6.50
C VAL A 81 -5.73 -29.80 7.06
N ASP A 82 -5.38 -29.54 8.30
CA ASP A 82 -5.69 -28.25 8.92
C ASP A 82 -5.11 -27.13 8.06
N ALA A 83 -5.94 -26.17 7.66
CA ALA A 83 -5.54 -24.99 6.91
C ALA A 83 -4.50 -24.11 7.63
N HIS A 84 -4.12 -24.47 8.85
CA HIS A 84 -3.00 -23.91 9.61
C HIS A 84 -1.62 -24.33 9.10
N HIS A 85 -1.53 -25.34 8.21
CA HIS A 85 -0.26 -25.91 7.78
C HIS A 85 -0.03 -25.60 6.29
N GLY A 86 0.25 -24.35 5.97
CA GLY A 86 0.89 -23.96 4.71
C GLY A 86 2.17 -24.76 4.43
N GLU A 87 2.77 -25.37 5.46
CA GLU A 87 3.95 -26.21 5.38
C GLU A 87 3.79 -27.46 4.49
N HIS A 88 2.59 -28.03 4.34
CA HIS A 88 2.38 -29.21 3.50
C HIS A 88 1.82 -28.90 2.12
N PHE A 89 1.12 -27.79 1.97
CA PHE A 89 0.53 -27.38 0.69
C PHE A 89 1.62 -26.94 -0.32
N ILE A 90 2.55 -26.14 0.10
CA ILE A 90 3.63 -25.63 -0.75
C ILE A 90 4.56 -26.73 -1.26
N PRO A 91 5.04 -27.68 -0.43
CA PRO A 91 5.81 -28.82 -0.90
C PRO A 91 5.05 -29.66 -1.93
N ALA A 92 3.75 -29.92 -1.72
CA ALA A 92 2.93 -30.70 -2.65
C ALA A 92 2.76 -30.01 -4.01
N LEU A 93 2.58 -28.68 -4.03
CA LEU A 93 2.52 -27.90 -5.27
C LEU A 93 3.89 -27.84 -5.98
N ARG A 94 4.98 -27.91 -5.21
CA ARG A 94 6.33 -27.96 -5.73
C ARG A 94 6.64 -29.34 -6.33
N GLU A 95 6.22 -30.43 -5.68
CA GLU A 95 6.32 -31.79 -6.21
C GLU A 95 5.46 -31.96 -7.48
N ALA A 96 4.29 -31.32 -7.53
CA ALA A 96 3.42 -31.27 -8.70
C ALA A 96 3.98 -30.39 -9.85
N GLY A 97 5.11 -29.66 -9.64
CA GLY A 97 5.74 -28.81 -10.63
C GLY A 97 5.04 -27.48 -10.87
N ILE A 98 4.05 -27.12 -10.04
CA ILE A 98 3.29 -25.87 -10.13
C ILE A 98 4.17 -24.69 -9.66
N PHE A 99 4.97 -24.90 -8.60
CA PHE A 99 5.94 -23.92 -8.14
C PHE A 99 7.36 -24.32 -8.57
N ASN A 100 7.93 -23.58 -9.50
CA ASN A 100 9.26 -23.79 -10.05
C ASN A 100 10.07 -22.48 -9.96
N GLU A 101 11.35 -22.59 -9.62
CA GLU A 101 12.28 -21.44 -9.55
C GLU A 101 12.48 -20.75 -10.92
N LEU A 102 12.14 -21.42 -12.02
CA LEU A 102 12.24 -20.89 -13.38
C LEU A 102 10.95 -20.22 -13.88
N GLN A 103 9.87 -20.25 -13.11
CA GLN A 103 8.57 -19.70 -13.50
C GLN A 103 8.09 -18.67 -12.47
N TRP A 104 7.49 -17.58 -12.97
CA TRP A 104 6.88 -16.57 -12.11
C TRP A 104 5.58 -17.09 -11.55
N PRO A 105 5.40 -17.05 -10.20
CA PRO A 105 4.21 -17.61 -9.58
C PRO A 105 2.95 -16.80 -9.93
N SER A 106 1.82 -17.48 -10.08
CA SER A 106 0.52 -16.83 -10.22
C SER A 106 0.09 -16.18 -8.88
N PRO A 107 -0.34 -14.92 -8.87
CA PRO A 107 -0.80 -14.25 -7.65
C PRO A 107 -1.96 -14.97 -6.96
N ASP A 108 -2.88 -15.57 -7.71
CA ASP A 108 -4.04 -16.30 -7.19
C ASP A 108 -3.66 -17.50 -6.32
N LEU A 109 -2.53 -18.14 -6.63
CA LEU A 109 -2.03 -19.28 -5.88
C LEU A 109 -1.24 -18.87 -4.63
N VAL A 110 -0.58 -17.71 -4.69
CA VAL A 110 0.26 -17.20 -3.60
C VAL A 110 -0.57 -16.50 -2.52
N PHE A 111 -1.55 -15.68 -2.92
CA PHE A 111 -2.31 -14.82 -2.01
C PHE A 111 -3.72 -15.35 -1.76
N ASN A 112 -3.83 -16.63 -1.42
CA ASN A 112 -5.11 -17.34 -1.24
C ASN A 112 -5.52 -17.49 0.24
N HIS A 113 -5.04 -16.63 1.13
CA HIS A 113 -5.33 -16.69 2.56
C HIS A 113 -6.33 -15.61 2.96
N PHE A 114 -7.39 -16.01 3.68
CA PHE A 114 -8.34 -15.08 4.27
C PHE A 114 -8.42 -15.29 5.79
N PRO A 115 -8.22 -14.25 6.63
CA PRO A 115 -8.38 -14.37 8.07
C PRO A 115 -9.86 -14.70 8.35
N PHE A 116 -10.13 -15.66 9.22
CA PHE A 116 -11.47 -16.08 9.66
C PHE A 116 -12.26 -17.01 8.72
N ALA A 117 -11.82 -17.30 7.49
CA ALA A 117 -12.51 -18.19 6.54
C ALA A 117 -11.62 -19.38 6.17
N HIS A 118 -11.43 -20.31 7.12
CA HIS A 118 -10.68 -21.52 6.88
C HIS A 118 -11.43 -22.41 5.85
N GLY A 119 -10.76 -22.75 4.73
CA GLY A 119 -11.28 -23.65 3.70
C GLY A 119 -12.06 -22.99 2.56
N LEU A 120 -12.20 -21.66 2.53
CA LEU A 120 -12.73 -20.95 1.36
C LEU A 120 -11.56 -20.41 0.53
N HIS A 121 -11.45 -20.90 -0.71
CA HIS A 121 -10.54 -20.32 -1.70
C HIS A 121 -11.10 -18.98 -2.19
N LEU A 122 -10.65 -17.90 -1.63
CA LEU A 122 -11.05 -16.53 -1.99
C LEU A 122 -9.81 -15.74 -2.41
N PRO A 123 -9.23 -16.06 -3.58
CA PRO A 123 -8.04 -15.37 -4.05
C PRO A 123 -8.30 -13.87 -4.14
N LEU A 124 -7.35 -13.07 -3.68
CA LEU A 124 -7.35 -11.61 -3.78
C LEU A 124 -8.44 -10.86 -2.99
N ILE A 125 -9.43 -11.52 -2.38
CA ILE A 125 -10.49 -10.82 -1.64
C ILE A 125 -9.93 -10.10 -0.42
N PHE A 126 -8.96 -10.69 0.28
CA PHE A 126 -8.33 -10.06 1.43
C PHE A 126 -7.60 -8.76 1.03
N VAL A 127 -6.82 -8.80 -0.04
CA VAL A 127 -6.06 -7.64 -0.53
C VAL A 127 -6.99 -6.57 -1.12
N SER A 128 -8.09 -7.01 -1.77
CA SER A 128 -9.15 -6.09 -2.21
C SER A 128 -9.83 -5.39 -1.04
N LEU A 129 -10.05 -6.10 0.09
CA LEU A 129 -10.56 -5.50 1.32
C LEU A 129 -9.57 -4.49 1.91
N MET A 130 -8.26 -4.81 1.93
CA MET A 130 -7.23 -3.86 2.35
C MET A 130 -7.25 -2.59 1.50
N THR A 131 -7.37 -2.74 0.19
CA THR A 131 -7.48 -1.64 -0.76
C THR A 131 -8.72 -0.79 -0.48
N LEU A 132 -9.88 -1.42 -0.24
CA LEU A 132 -11.11 -0.72 0.12
C LEU A 132 -10.96 0.08 1.41
N ILE A 133 -10.33 -0.47 2.44
CA ILE A 133 -10.06 0.22 3.72
C ILE A 133 -9.24 1.48 3.46
N LEU A 134 -8.20 1.40 2.63
CA LEU A 134 -7.34 2.54 2.33
C LEU A 134 -8.08 3.61 1.52
N ILE A 135 -8.87 3.22 0.52
CA ILE A 135 -9.72 4.14 -0.27
C ILE A 135 -10.75 4.86 0.64
N LEU A 136 -11.42 4.13 1.54
CA LEU A 136 -12.36 4.75 2.50
C LEU A 136 -11.64 5.71 3.46
N SER A 137 -10.43 5.36 3.89
CA SER A 137 -9.56 6.26 4.66
C SER A 137 -9.20 7.52 3.88
N SER A 138 -8.96 7.40 2.58
CA SER A 138 -8.71 8.53 1.69
C SER A 138 -9.93 9.46 1.58
N VAL A 139 -11.13 8.91 1.48
CA VAL A 139 -12.39 9.70 1.51
C VAL A 139 -12.53 10.46 2.84
N THR A 140 -12.25 9.83 3.97
CA THR A 140 -12.30 10.53 5.28
C THR A 140 -11.26 11.65 5.36
N MET A 141 -10.09 11.50 4.73
CA MET A 141 -9.09 12.55 4.64
C MET A 141 -9.58 13.74 3.80
N VAL A 142 -10.25 13.52 2.67
CA VAL A 142 -10.88 14.61 1.88
C VAL A 142 -11.84 15.41 2.74
N LEU A 143 -12.70 14.71 3.50
CA LEU A 143 -13.67 15.36 4.39
C LEU A 143 -12.98 16.12 5.54
N ALA A 144 -11.83 15.66 6.02
CA ALA A 144 -11.02 16.37 7.01
C ALA A 144 -10.43 17.67 6.43
N VAL A 145 -9.92 17.62 5.20
CA VAL A 145 -9.38 18.80 4.48
C VAL A 145 -10.49 19.83 4.23
N GLU A 146 -11.65 19.38 3.75
CA GLU A 146 -12.80 20.25 3.50
C GLU A 146 -13.30 20.92 4.79
N ALA A 147 -13.39 20.15 5.91
CA ALA A 147 -13.71 20.70 7.20
C ALA A 147 -12.65 21.73 7.70
N GLY A 148 -11.37 21.49 7.38
CA GLY A 148 -10.28 22.43 7.65
C GLY A 148 -10.42 23.75 6.90
N GLN A 149 -10.87 23.72 5.64
CA GLN A 149 -11.14 24.91 4.85
C GLN A 149 -12.31 25.73 5.41
N ARG A 150 -13.29 25.07 6.04
CA ARG A 150 -14.39 25.72 6.76
C ARG A 150 -14.03 26.14 8.19
N ALA A 151 -12.80 25.89 8.63
CA ALA A 151 -12.35 26.12 10.01
C ALA A 151 -13.20 25.41 11.08
N ASP A 152 -13.81 24.27 10.74
CA ASP A 152 -14.60 23.46 11.68
C ASP A 152 -13.69 22.44 12.40
N ARG A 153 -13.17 22.84 13.55
CA ARG A 153 -12.28 22.03 14.38
C ARG A 153 -12.87 20.67 14.75
N LYS A 154 -14.18 20.60 15.08
CA LYS A 154 -14.83 19.36 15.50
C LYS A 154 -14.92 18.37 14.34
N ALA A 155 -15.31 18.85 13.17
CA ALA A 155 -15.38 18.02 11.97
C ALA A 155 -13.99 17.55 11.53
N VAL A 156 -12.95 18.42 11.56
CA VAL A 156 -11.56 18.02 11.31
C VAL A 156 -11.14 16.90 12.24
N GLY A 157 -11.38 17.04 13.54
CA GLY A 157 -11.03 16.01 14.53
C GLY A 157 -11.73 14.68 14.26
N LYS A 158 -13.04 14.70 13.95
CA LYS A 158 -13.83 13.51 13.65
C LYS A 158 -13.29 12.77 12.42
N TRP A 159 -13.09 13.44 11.32
CA TRP A 159 -12.68 12.82 10.07
C TRP A 159 -11.22 12.37 10.10
N MET A 160 -10.34 13.15 10.72
CA MET A 160 -8.94 12.77 10.94
C MET A 160 -8.81 11.50 11.79
N PHE A 161 -9.65 11.33 12.81
CA PHE A 161 -9.70 10.11 13.62
C PHE A 161 -10.00 8.88 12.76
N TRP A 162 -11.02 8.95 11.90
CA TRP A 162 -11.36 7.83 11.01
C TRP A 162 -10.27 7.53 9.99
N THR A 163 -9.58 8.56 9.50
CA THR A 163 -8.41 8.37 8.63
C THR A 163 -7.29 7.61 9.34
N ILE A 164 -7.00 7.96 10.59
CA ILE A 164 -6.00 7.26 11.41
C ILE A 164 -6.41 5.80 11.65
N VAL A 165 -7.67 5.54 11.98
CA VAL A 165 -8.20 4.18 12.18
C VAL A 165 -8.03 3.35 10.90
N GLY A 166 -8.41 3.90 9.74
CA GLY A 166 -8.23 3.22 8.44
C GLY A 166 -6.77 2.90 8.15
N GLY A 167 -5.85 3.84 8.41
CA GLY A 167 -4.41 3.62 8.24
C GLY A 167 -3.85 2.52 9.15
N PHE A 168 -4.27 2.48 10.41
CA PHE A 168 -3.89 1.39 11.33
C PHE A 168 -4.47 0.05 10.92
N MET A 169 -5.73 0.01 10.46
CA MET A 169 -6.33 -1.23 9.95
C MET A 169 -5.55 -1.77 8.76
N PHE A 170 -5.19 -0.91 7.80
CA PHE A 170 -4.38 -1.31 6.67
C PHE A 170 -3.02 -1.88 7.09
N LEU A 171 -2.28 -1.18 7.96
CA LEU A 171 -0.98 -1.65 8.47
C LEU A 171 -1.10 -2.99 9.22
N SER A 172 -2.18 -3.20 9.95
CA SER A 172 -2.45 -4.47 10.64
C SER A 172 -2.69 -5.60 9.67
N CYS A 173 -3.45 -5.35 8.60
CA CYS A 173 -3.68 -6.32 7.52
C CYS A 173 -2.37 -6.64 6.79
N GLN A 174 -1.54 -5.64 6.48
CA GLN A 174 -0.24 -5.82 5.85
C GLN A 174 0.71 -6.65 6.72
N ALA A 175 0.75 -6.39 8.02
CA ALA A 175 1.56 -7.15 8.96
C ALA A 175 1.09 -8.62 9.05
N TRP A 176 -0.22 -8.86 9.00
CA TRP A 176 -0.79 -10.19 8.97
C TRP A 176 -0.43 -10.94 7.68
N GLU A 177 -0.57 -10.29 6.52
CA GLU A 177 -0.18 -10.84 5.22
C GLU A 177 1.30 -11.23 5.20
N TRP A 178 2.18 -10.36 5.66
CA TRP A 178 3.60 -10.64 5.77
C TRP A 178 3.89 -11.82 6.70
N THR A 179 3.21 -11.90 7.84
CA THR A 179 3.39 -13.01 8.78
C THR A 179 3.04 -14.33 8.10
N ASN A 180 1.92 -14.40 7.37
CA ASN A 180 1.54 -15.60 6.63
C ASN A 180 2.55 -15.95 5.53
N PHE A 181 3.04 -14.95 4.81
CA PHE A 181 4.01 -15.15 3.74
C PHE A 181 5.37 -15.67 4.28
N ILE A 182 5.82 -15.12 5.41
CA ILE A 182 7.05 -15.56 6.11
C ILE A 182 6.85 -16.97 6.71
N THR A 183 5.73 -17.26 7.34
CA THR A 183 5.45 -18.60 7.90
C THR A 183 5.32 -19.65 6.81
N ALA A 184 4.93 -19.28 5.61
CA ALA A 184 4.95 -20.12 4.42
C ALA A 184 6.38 -20.37 3.88
N GLY A 185 7.41 -19.78 4.48
CA GLY A 185 8.82 -19.96 4.11
C GLY A 185 9.36 -18.95 3.09
N ALA A 186 8.59 -17.91 2.76
CA ALA A 186 9.06 -16.85 1.89
C ALA A 186 9.97 -15.87 2.66
N GLU A 187 11.21 -15.75 2.21
CA GLU A 187 12.20 -14.82 2.72
C GLU A 187 12.76 -13.98 1.57
N PRO A 188 13.40 -12.82 1.84
CA PRO A 188 13.99 -12.00 0.77
C PRO A 188 15.02 -12.73 -0.09
N MET A 189 15.64 -13.81 0.41
CA MET A 189 16.64 -14.61 -0.28
C MET A 189 16.15 -16.01 -0.66
N SER A 190 14.97 -16.42 -0.21
CA SER A 190 14.39 -17.74 -0.44
C SER A 190 12.89 -17.61 -0.71
N ASN A 191 12.41 -18.25 -1.76
CA ASN A 191 11.01 -18.22 -2.13
C ASN A 191 10.50 -19.62 -2.46
N PRO A 192 9.55 -20.17 -1.69
CA PRO A 192 8.96 -21.48 -1.97
C PRO A 192 8.02 -21.46 -3.16
N PHE A 193 7.49 -20.29 -3.56
CA PHE A 193 6.49 -20.15 -4.61
C PHE A 193 7.08 -19.99 -6.02
N GLY A 194 8.40 -19.73 -6.15
CA GLY A 194 9.02 -19.47 -7.44
C GLY A 194 10.41 -18.86 -7.30
N PRO A 195 10.85 -18.01 -8.24
CA PRO A 195 12.16 -17.39 -8.16
C PRO A 195 12.31 -16.53 -6.90
N PRO A 196 13.49 -16.52 -6.26
CA PRO A 196 13.76 -15.68 -5.08
C PRO A 196 13.48 -14.20 -5.31
N ALA A 197 13.63 -13.74 -6.55
CA ALA A 197 13.35 -12.36 -6.94
C ALA A 197 11.89 -11.93 -6.66
N PHE A 198 10.93 -12.85 -6.71
CA PHE A 198 9.53 -12.54 -6.41
C PHE A 198 9.36 -12.11 -4.93
N ALA A 199 9.83 -12.93 -3.99
CA ALA A 199 9.73 -12.60 -2.57
C ALA A 199 10.56 -11.34 -2.22
N ALA A 200 11.78 -11.21 -2.75
CA ALA A 200 12.63 -10.05 -2.54
C ALA A 200 11.94 -8.75 -2.99
N LEU A 201 11.38 -8.73 -4.18
CA LEU A 201 10.68 -7.56 -4.72
C LEU A 201 9.37 -7.29 -3.98
N PHE A 202 8.62 -8.33 -3.62
CA PHE A 202 7.42 -8.21 -2.82
C PHE A 202 7.71 -7.49 -1.49
N PHE A 203 8.66 -8.00 -0.70
CA PHE A 203 9.02 -7.36 0.58
C PHE A 203 9.60 -5.96 0.40
N LEU A 204 10.40 -5.73 -0.64
CA LEU A 204 10.99 -4.42 -0.91
C LEU A 204 9.90 -3.38 -1.23
N VAL A 205 9.03 -3.67 -2.19
CA VAL A 205 8.04 -2.69 -2.69
C VAL A 205 6.92 -2.48 -1.68
N THR A 206 6.35 -3.58 -1.13
CA THR A 206 5.29 -3.47 -0.12
C THR A 206 5.80 -2.92 1.20
N GLY A 207 7.07 -3.21 1.57
CA GLY A 207 7.71 -2.65 2.75
C GLY A 207 8.01 -1.17 2.62
N PHE A 208 8.51 -0.74 1.47
CA PHE A 208 8.74 0.67 1.19
C PHE A 208 7.43 1.45 1.20
N HIS A 209 6.36 0.90 0.59
CA HIS A 209 5.02 1.46 0.67
C HIS A 209 4.48 1.47 2.12
N GLY A 210 4.60 0.37 2.84
CA GLY A 210 4.16 0.25 4.23
C GLY A 210 4.85 1.27 5.16
N PHE A 211 6.14 1.56 4.93
CA PHE A 211 6.85 2.63 5.62
C PHE A 211 6.23 4.02 5.35
N HIS A 212 5.81 4.29 4.10
CA HIS A 212 5.12 5.54 3.74
C HIS A 212 3.74 5.63 4.39
N VAL A 213 2.96 4.55 4.41
CA VAL A 213 1.69 4.50 5.15
C VAL A 213 1.90 4.75 6.63
N PHE A 214 2.89 4.09 7.25
CA PHE A 214 3.22 4.28 8.66
C PHE A 214 3.59 5.73 8.96
N SER A 215 4.48 6.34 8.16
CA SER A 215 4.85 7.75 8.33
C SER A 215 3.63 8.69 8.15
N GLY A 216 2.74 8.37 7.21
CA GLY A 216 1.48 9.09 7.01
C GLY A 216 0.55 8.99 8.22
N VAL A 217 0.43 7.81 8.83
CA VAL A 217 -0.33 7.63 10.08
C VAL A 217 0.26 8.47 11.21
N VAL A 218 1.58 8.48 11.37
CA VAL A 218 2.27 9.32 12.38
C VAL A 218 1.97 10.81 12.14
N LEU A 219 2.06 11.29 10.90
CA LEU A 219 1.73 12.66 10.55
C LEU A 219 0.26 12.99 10.87
N ASN A 220 -0.67 12.10 10.53
CA ASN A 220 -2.09 12.25 10.84
C ASN A 220 -2.34 12.33 12.35
N VAL A 221 -1.67 11.52 13.16
CA VAL A 221 -1.75 11.58 14.63
C VAL A 221 -1.23 12.92 15.15
N ILE A 222 -0.12 13.43 14.63
CA ILE A 222 0.42 14.75 15.02
C ILE A 222 -0.58 15.86 14.68
N ILE A 223 -1.20 15.82 13.49
CA ILE A 223 -2.22 16.78 13.08
C ILE A 223 -3.45 16.69 13.99
N TYR A 224 -3.91 15.48 14.31
CA TYR A 224 -5.03 15.24 15.21
C TYR A 224 -4.78 15.84 16.61
N ILE A 225 -3.61 15.59 17.20
CA ILE A 225 -3.22 16.14 18.49
C ILE A 225 -3.16 17.67 18.45
N ASN A 226 -2.60 18.26 17.41
CA ASN A 226 -2.51 19.70 17.24
C ASN A 226 -3.90 20.35 17.05
N ASN A 227 -4.80 19.67 16.33
CA ASN A 227 -6.18 20.08 16.20
C ASN A 227 -6.89 20.04 17.56
N PHE A 228 -6.68 18.97 18.35
CA PHE A 228 -7.24 18.84 19.68
C PHE A 228 -6.76 19.94 20.65
N LYS A 229 -5.50 20.36 20.52
CA LYS A 229 -4.93 21.49 21.29
C LYS A 229 -5.41 22.87 20.82
N GLY A 230 -6.15 22.99 19.72
CA GLY A 230 -6.60 24.28 19.18
C GLY A 230 -5.50 25.07 18.46
N THR A 231 -4.40 24.42 18.10
CA THR A 231 -3.23 25.10 17.49
C THR A 231 -3.59 25.77 16.17
N TYR A 232 -4.48 25.16 15.36
CA TYR A 232 -4.86 25.68 14.05
C TYR A 232 -5.86 26.84 14.16
N GLU A 233 -6.75 26.82 15.13
CA GLU A 233 -7.62 27.97 15.45
C GLU A 233 -6.79 29.19 15.88
N ALA A 234 -5.79 28.98 16.74
CA ALA A 234 -4.89 30.04 17.17
C ALA A 234 -4.04 30.63 16.03
N ARG A 235 -3.73 29.81 15.00
CA ARG A 235 -2.99 30.25 13.80
C ARG A 235 -3.89 30.88 12.74
N GLY A 236 -5.22 30.66 12.83
CA GLY A 236 -6.17 31.16 11.85
C GLY A 236 -6.21 30.41 10.52
N HIS A 237 -5.50 29.28 10.38
CA HIS A 237 -5.49 28.46 9.15
C HIS A 237 -5.18 26.99 9.43
N TYR A 238 -5.76 26.11 8.59
CA TYR A 238 -5.62 24.66 8.62
C TYR A 238 -4.75 24.09 7.49
N GLU A 239 -3.81 24.87 6.99
CA GLU A 239 -2.97 24.51 5.83
C GLU A 239 -2.17 23.21 6.04
N MET A 240 -1.81 22.86 7.29
CA MET A 240 -1.12 21.63 7.59
C MET A 240 -1.98 20.37 7.33
N VAL A 241 -3.30 20.46 7.58
CA VAL A 241 -4.24 19.36 7.28
C VAL A 241 -4.24 19.08 5.78
N GLU A 242 -4.24 20.13 4.96
CA GLU A 242 -4.21 20.02 3.51
C GLU A 242 -2.88 19.40 3.00
N LYS A 243 -1.74 19.82 3.56
CA LYS A 243 -0.43 19.27 3.20
C LYS A 243 -0.32 17.79 3.51
N VAL A 244 -0.76 17.37 4.68
CA VAL A 244 -0.74 15.96 5.07
C VAL A 244 -1.80 15.17 4.29
N GLY A 245 -2.92 15.78 3.92
CA GLY A 245 -3.91 15.21 3.03
C GLY A 245 -3.33 14.88 1.64
N LEU A 246 -2.57 15.78 1.05
CA LEU A 246 -1.86 15.54 -0.22
C LEU A 246 -0.92 14.33 -0.12
N TYR A 247 -0.17 14.24 0.97
CA TYR A 247 0.71 13.09 1.21
C TYR A 247 -0.08 11.78 1.34
N TRP A 248 -1.18 11.78 2.11
CA TRP A 248 -2.01 10.60 2.32
C TRP A 248 -2.63 10.07 1.01
N HIS A 249 -3.16 10.97 0.18
CA HIS A 249 -3.71 10.61 -1.13
C HIS A 249 -2.66 10.08 -2.10
N PHE A 250 -1.44 10.60 -2.03
CA PHE A 250 -0.33 10.07 -2.82
C PHE A 250 0.00 8.63 -2.41
N VAL A 251 0.11 8.36 -1.11
CA VAL A 251 0.39 7.02 -0.59
C VAL A 251 -0.71 6.02 -0.98
N ASP A 252 -1.97 6.43 -0.89
CA ASP A 252 -3.12 5.62 -1.33
C ASP A 252 -3.08 5.35 -2.84
N LEU A 253 -2.76 6.34 -3.65
CA LEU A 253 -2.60 6.17 -5.10
C LEU A 253 -1.49 5.17 -5.43
N VAL A 254 -0.35 5.25 -4.75
CA VAL A 254 0.77 4.31 -4.94
C VAL A 254 0.33 2.88 -4.61
N TRP A 255 -0.49 2.68 -3.57
CA TRP A 255 -1.02 1.37 -3.24
C TRP A 255 -1.82 0.75 -4.39
N VAL A 256 -2.65 1.52 -5.08
CA VAL A 256 -3.40 1.03 -6.24
C VAL A 256 -2.47 0.46 -7.31
N PHE A 257 -1.34 1.11 -7.57
CA PHE A 257 -0.33 0.58 -8.49
C PHE A 257 0.34 -0.68 -7.94
N VAL A 258 0.75 -0.70 -6.67
CA VAL A 258 1.34 -1.88 -6.02
C VAL A 258 0.36 -3.06 -6.09
N PHE A 259 -0.91 -2.83 -5.74
CA PHE A 259 -1.96 -3.82 -5.84
C PHE A 259 -2.11 -4.36 -7.27
N THR A 260 -2.15 -3.48 -8.26
CA THR A 260 -2.29 -3.89 -9.67
C THR A 260 -1.10 -4.76 -10.12
N PHE A 261 0.13 -4.34 -9.83
CA PHE A 261 1.32 -5.03 -10.33
C PHE A 261 1.61 -6.35 -9.64
N PHE A 262 1.35 -6.46 -8.34
CA PHE A 262 1.69 -7.67 -7.58
C PHE A 262 0.55 -8.67 -7.48
N TYR A 263 -0.70 -8.22 -7.55
CA TYR A 263 -1.85 -9.07 -7.25
C TYR A 263 -2.80 -9.27 -8.44
N LEU A 264 -2.82 -8.37 -9.44
CA LEU A 264 -3.73 -8.49 -10.60
C LEU A 264 -3.01 -8.90 -11.89
N ILE A 265 -1.73 -8.58 -12.04
CA ILE A 265 -0.91 -8.90 -13.19
C ILE A 265 0.11 -9.98 -12.81
#